data_0d96aee94532fc21ab95bc0212e28751
#
_entry.id   0d96aee94532fc21ab95bc0212e28751
#
_cell.length_a   1.000
_cell.length_b   1.000
_cell.length_c   1.000
_cell.angle_alpha   90.00
_cell.angle_beta   90.00
_cell.angle_gamma   90.00
#
_symmetry.space_group_name_H-M   'P 1'
#
loop_
_entity.id
_entity.type
_entity.pdbx_description
1 polymer ?
#
loop_
_entity_poly.entity_id
_entity_poly.type
_entity_poly.pdbx_seq_one_letter_code
_entity_poly.pdbx_strand_id
1 'polypeptide(L)'
;LMIRRPPRSTLFPYTTLFRSNGILFNHESERRGENFVTRKITLAAGRIAEGIQDHLELGNMDSLRDWGYAKDYVECMWMIMQHETPEDFVIATGEQHTVRDFTEKAFAANGITIRWEGTGLEEKGYDAETGKMLVCVNPEWFRPTDVDNLWGDPTKAKTVLGWNPQKTTYAELVEIMAKHDRQLAKQEKAMKAAL
;
A
#
# COMPACT_ATOMS: atom_id res chain seq x y z
N LEU A 1 -10.58 -9.89 7.28
CA LEU A 1 -12.00 -9.65 7.60
C LEU A 1 -12.55 -10.93 8.21
N MET A 2 -12.62 -11.00 9.55
CA MET A 2 -13.37 -12.10 10.19
C MET A 2 -14.86 -11.85 9.94
N ILE A 3 -15.46 -12.60 9.04
CA ILE A 3 -16.92 -12.65 8.94
C ILE A 3 -17.42 -13.36 10.20
N ARG A 4 -18.05 -12.60 11.09
CA ARG A 4 -18.70 -13.15 12.31
C ARG A 4 -19.62 -14.29 11.90
N ARG A 5 -19.59 -15.39 12.67
CA ARG A 5 -20.58 -16.47 12.53
C ARG A 5 -21.98 -15.85 12.51
N PRO A 6 -22.79 -16.09 11.47
CA PRO A 6 -24.19 -15.72 11.54
C PRO A 6 -24.82 -16.48 12.74
N PRO A 7 -25.80 -15.88 13.44
CA PRO A 7 -26.54 -16.61 14.45
C PRO A 7 -27.10 -17.89 13.83
N ARG A 8 -27.21 -18.96 14.61
CA ARG A 8 -27.78 -20.24 14.22
C ARG A 8 -29.24 -20.04 13.77
N SER A 9 -29.45 -19.48 12.61
CA SER A 9 -30.75 -19.47 11.98
C SER A 9 -30.76 -20.59 10.93
N THR A 10 -31.68 -21.47 11.08
CA THR A 10 -31.94 -22.68 10.26
C THR A 10 -32.40 -22.37 8.83
N LEU A 11 -32.32 -21.12 8.37
CA LEU A 11 -32.90 -20.65 7.10
C LEU A 11 -32.01 -20.80 5.87
N PHE A 12 -30.67 -21.03 6.05
CA PHE A 12 -29.78 -21.24 4.90
C PHE A 12 -28.77 -22.37 5.16
N PRO A 13 -29.15 -23.64 4.90
CA PRO A 13 -28.24 -24.79 5.06
C PRO A 13 -27.00 -24.70 4.13
N TYR A 14 -27.05 -23.92 3.05
CA TYR A 14 -25.96 -23.82 2.07
C TYR A 14 -24.81 -22.92 2.53
N THR A 15 -25.02 -21.97 3.42
CA THR A 15 -23.96 -21.04 3.91
C THR A 15 -23.06 -21.65 4.99
N THR A 16 -23.40 -22.83 5.51
CA THR A 16 -22.59 -23.53 6.51
C THR A 16 -21.57 -24.49 5.90
N LEU A 17 -21.68 -24.80 4.62
CA LEU A 17 -20.83 -25.78 3.93
C LEU A 17 -19.63 -25.15 3.22
N PHE A 18 -19.68 -23.86 2.88
CA PHE A 18 -18.61 -23.15 2.20
C PHE A 18 -18.06 -22.04 3.08
N ARG A 19 -16.96 -22.30 3.77
CA ARG A 19 -16.21 -21.28 4.53
C ARG A 19 -14.74 -21.36 4.15
N SER A 20 -14.31 -20.40 3.39
CA SER A 20 -12.89 -20.13 3.14
C SER A 20 -12.53 -18.82 3.82
N ASN A 21 -11.36 -18.76 4.45
CA ASN A 21 -10.83 -17.51 4.97
C ASN A 21 -9.70 -17.03 4.05
N GLY A 22 -9.78 -15.77 3.67
CA GLY A 22 -8.67 -15.07 3.06
C GLY A 22 -7.86 -14.35 4.13
N ILE A 23 -6.59 -14.68 4.29
CA ILE A 23 -5.64 -13.96 5.14
C ILE A 23 -4.93 -12.95 4.24
N LEU A 24 -5.48 -11.72 4.20
CA LEU A 24 -5.00 -10.69 3.29
C LEU A 24 -3.88 -9.88 3.89
N PHE A 25 -2.77 -9.82 3.17
CA PHE A 25 -1.68 -8.88 3.43
C PHE A 25 -2.03 -7.48 2.90
N ASN A 26 -1.11 -6.52 3.00
CA ASN A 26 -1.42 -5.15 2.61
C ASN A 26 -1.76 -5.08 1.12
N HIS A 27 -2.93 -4.56 0.82
CA HIS A 27 -3.41 -4.40 -0.54
C HIS A 27 -3.77 -2.94 -0.77
N GLU A 28 -3.16 -2.36 -1.77
CA GLU A 28 -3.10 -0.94 -2.02
C GLU A 28 -3.77 -0.58 -3.35
N SER A 29 -4.21 0.64 -3.46
CA SER A 29 -4.74 1.20 -4.69
C SER A 29 -4.85 2.72 -4.59
N GLU A 30 -5.20 3.34 -5.70
CA GLU A 30 -5.58 4.75 -5.78
C GLU A 30 -6.79 5.14 -4.89
N ARG A 31 -7.47 4.15 -4.30
CA ARG A 31 -8.60 4.33 -3.38
C ARG A 31 -8.27 3.99 -1.93
N ARG A 32 -7.01 3.71 -1.63
CA ARG A 32 -6.57 3.44 -0.25
C ARG A 32 -6.90 4.64 0.64
N GLY A 33 -7.24 4.40 1.90
CA GLY A 33 -7.46 5.49 2.87
C GLY A 33 -6.20 6.36 3.04
N GLU A 34 -6.36 7.66 3.13
CA GLU A 34 -5.26 8.65 3.13
C GLU A 34 -4.34 8.55 4.36
N ASN A 35 -4.81 7.94 5.44
CA ASN A 35 -4.04 7.70 6.66
C ASN A 35 -3.10 6.47 6.57
N PHE A 36 -3.19 5.67 5.52
CA PHE A 36 -2.25 4.57 5.28
C PHE A 36 -0.97 5.09 4.65
N VAL A 37 0.17 4.50 5.05
CA VAL A 37 1.50 4.98 4.69
C VAL A 37 1.70 5.13 3.18
N THR A 38 1.28 4.16 2.39
CA THR A 38 1.41 4.17 0.92
C THR A 38 0.65 5.34 0.31
N ARG A 39 -0.63 5.53 0.68
CA ARG A 39 -1.44 6.61 0.17
C ARG A 39 -0.98 7.98 0.67
N LYS A 40 -0.56 8.06 1.92
CA LYS A 40 0.05 9.27 2.50
C LYS A 40 1.28 9.71 1.68
N ILE A 41 2.13 8.76 1.28
CA ILE A 41 3.32 9.04 0.49
C ILE A 41 2.93 9.54 -0.91
N THR A 42 2.05 8.85 -1.62
CA THR A 42 1.69 9.21 -3.00
C THR A 42 0.97 10.55 -3.10
N LEU A 43 0.06 10.85 -2.15
CA LEU A 43 -0.58 12.17 -2.04
C LEU A 43 0.43 13.28 -1.77
N ALA A 44 1.34 13.07 -0.80
CA ALA A 44 2.36 14.06 -0.48
C ALA A 44 3.31 14.30 -1.65
N ALA A 45 3.78 13.23 -2.32
CA ALA A 45 4.64 13.35 -3.50
C ALA A 45 3.97 14.18 -4.62
N GLY A 46 2.68 13.93 -4.89
CA GLY A 46 1.91 14.71 -5.85
C GLY A 46 1.74 16.18 -5.44
N ARG A 47 1.38 16.45 -4.18
CA ARG A 47 1.21 17.81 -3.64
C ARG A 47 2.52 18.60 -3.60
N ILE A 48 3.63 17.96 -3.23
CA ILE A 48 4.97 18.56 -3.23
C ILE A 48 5.38 18.91 -4.67
N ALA A 49 5.16 18.02 -5.61
CA ALA A 49 5.45 18.26 -7.03
C ALA A 49 4.64 19.42 -7.63
N GLU A 50 3.41 19.66 -7.12
CA GLU A 50 2.56 20.79 -7.51
C GLU A 50 2.78 22.04 -6.65
N GLY A 51 3.64 21.99 -5.63
CA GLY A 51 4.01 23.11 -4.78
C GLY A 51 2.93 23.55 -3.78
N ILE A 52 2.05 22.63 -3.38
CA ILE A 52 0.97 22.88 -2.41
C ILE A 52 1.18 22.18 -1.06
N GLN A 53 2.32 21.49 -0.92
CA GLN A 53 2.81 20.93 0.34
C GLN A 53 4.33 21.07 0.40
N ASP A 54 4.87 21.35 1.59
CA ASP A 54 6.30 21.61 1.74
C ASP A 54 7.12 20.35 1.90
N HIS A 55 6.67 19.43 2.76
CA HIS A 55 7.38 18.17 3.06
C HIS A 55 6.42 17.09 3.51
N LEU A 56 6.92 15.86 3.56
CA LEU A 56 6.26 14.67 4.06
C LEU A 56 6.93 14.23 5.36
N GLU A 57 6.12 13.95 6.38
CA GLU A 57 6.60 13.32 7.61
C GLU A 57 6.23 11.84 7.60
N LEU A 58 7.18 11.00 7.99
CA LEU A 58 7.00 9.55 8.09
C LEU A 58 7.49 9.04 9.46
N GLY A 59 7.20 7.80 9.77
CA GLY A 59 7.76 7.08 10.92
C GLY A 59 8.97 6.25 10.50
N ASN A 60 8.91 4.93 10.77
CA ASN A 60 9.99 3.99 10.44
C ASN A 60 10.11 3.77 8.93
N MET A 61 11.25 4.17 8.35
CA MET A 61 11.52 4.09 6.92
C MET A 61 12.01 2.71 6.46
N ASP A 62 12.55 1.92 7.38
CA ASP A 62 13.18 0.64 7.08
C ASP A 62 12.24 -0.57 7.26
N SER A 63 11.02 -0.32 7.74
CA SER A 63 10.00 -1.35 7.87
C SER A 63 9.70 -2.01 6.54
N LEU A 64 9.78 -3.35 6.50
CA LEU A 64 9.49 -4.16 5.34
C LEU A 64 8.01 -4.56 5.29
N ARG A 65 7.38 -4.38 4.15
CA ARG A 65 5.96 -4.71 3.95
C ARG A 65 5.77 -5.41 2.60
N ASP A 66 4.80 -6.31 2.58
CA ASP A 66 4.29 -6.95 1.37
C ASP A 66 3.08 -6.13 0.89
N TRP A 67 3.24 -5.43 -0.24
CA TRP A 67 2.20 -4.61 -0.84
C TRP A 67 1.79 -5.14 -2.20
N GLY A 68 0.51 -5.49 -2.35
CA GLY A 68 -0.06 -5.89 -3.63
C GLY A 68 -1.18 -4.96 -4.10
N TYR A 69 -1.57 -5.10 -5.36
CA TYR A 69 -2.65 -4.30 -5.92
C TYR A 69 -4.02 -4.86 -5.53
N ALA A 70 -4.89 -4.02 -5.01
CA ALA A 70 -6.19 -4.42 -4.48
C ALA A 70 -7.08 -5.16 -5.50
N LYS A 71 -6.98 -4.82 -6.80
CA LYS A 71 -7.74 -5.53 -7.85
C LYS A 71 -7.30 -6.99 -7.99
N ASP A 72 -6.00 -7.27 -7.88
CA ASP A 72 -5.46 -8.62 -7.98
C ASP A 72 -5.90 -9.45 -6.77
N TYR A 73 -6.01 -8.81 -5.59
CA TYR A 73 -6.53 -9.46 -4.37
C TYR A 73 -8.03 -9.78 -4.49
N VAL A 74 -8.82 -8.89 -5.08
CA VAL A 74 -10.25 -9.15 -5.35
C VAL A 74 -10.42 -10.30 -6.34
N GLU A 75 -9.55 -10.41 -7.35
CA GLU A 75 -9.53 -11.55 -8.26
C GLU A 75 -9.29 -12.86 -7.51
N CYS A 76 -8.31 -12.88 -6.58
CA CYS A 76 -8.06 -14.04 -5.72
C CYS A 76 -9.28 -14.39 -4.85
N MET A 77 -9.93 -13.41 -4.25
CA MET A 77 -11.17 -13.64 -3.48
C MET A 77 -12.25 -14.29 -4.34
N TRP A 78 -12.40 -13.84 -5.57
CA TRP A 78 -13.35 -14.44 -6.51
C TRP A 78 -12.96 -15.89 -6.84
N MET A 79 -11.68 -16.16 -7.08
CA MET A 79 -11.18 -17.53 -7.35
C MET A 79 -11.39 -18.47 -6.16
N ILE A 80 -11.20 -17.99 -4.93
CA ILE A 80 -11.50 -18.75 -3.70
C ILE A 80 -12.98 -19.14 -3.66
N MET A 81 -13.89 -18.25 -4.08
CA MET A 81 -15.33 -18.53 -4.11
C MET A 81 -15.72 -19.52 -5.20
N GLN A 82 -14.91 -19.69 -6.24
CA GLN A 82 -15.14 -20.68 -7.30
C GLN A 82 -14.50 -22.04 -6.99
N HIS A 83 -13.65 -22.11 -5.96
CA HIS A 83 -12.97 -23.35 -5.59
C HIS A 83 -13.94 -24.33 -4.90
N GLU A 84 -13.94 -25.60 -5.34
CA GLU A 84 -14.92 -26.60 -4.88
C GLU A 84 -14.75 -26.99 -3.41
N THR A 85 -13.52 -26.94 -2.91
CA THR A 85 -13.18 -27.30 -1.52
C THR A 85 -12.99 -26.06 -0.67
N PRO A 86 -13.71 -25.92 0.47
CA PRO A 86 -13.51 -24.80 1.39
C PRO A 86 -12.16 -24.90 2.09
N GLU A 87 -11.28 -23.93 1.81
CA GLU A 87 -9.93 -23.89 2.37
C GLU A 87 -9.50 -22.46 2.67
N ASP A 88 -8.56 -22.32 3.60
CA ASP A 88 -7.97 -21.02 3.93
C ASP A 88 -6.77 -20.70 3.03
N PHE A 89 -6.69 -19.44 2.58
CA PHE A 89 -5.65 -18.97 1.67
C PHE A 89 -4.99 -17.71 2.20
N VAL A 90 -3.66 -17.68 2.14
CA VAL A 90 -2.88 -16.45 2.30
C VAL A 90 -2.87 -15.72 0.96
N ILE A 91 -3.30 -14.45 0.98
CA ILE A 91 -3.31 -13.56 -0.17
C ILE A 91 -2.25 -12.50 0.06
N ALA A 92 -1.10 -12.68 -0.57
CA ALA A 92 0.10 -11.87 -0.44
C ALA A 92 0.86 -11.86 -1.76
N THR A 93 1.78 -10.93 -1.97
CA THR A 93 2.62 -10.94 -3.18
C THR A 93 3.80 -11.90 -3.06
N GLY A 94 4.28 -12.13 -1.83
CA GLY A 94 5.51 -12.86 -1.57
C GLY A 94 6.77 -12.01 -1.77
N GLU A 95 6.63 -10.69 -1.98
CA GLU A 95 7.71 -9.73 -2.09
C GLU A 95 7.63 -8.69 -0.97
N GLN A 96 8.77 -8.18 -0.56
CA GLN A 96 8.87 -7.17 0.47
C GLN A 96 9.63 -5.95 -0.02
N HIS A 97 9.13 -4.79 0.37
CA HIS A 97 9.75 -3.50 0.07
C HIS A 97 9.76 -2.63 1.32
N THR A 98 10.76 -1.76 1.45
CA THR A 98 10.82 -0.80 2.54
C THR A 98 9.92 0.41 2.27
N VAL A 99 9.52 1.09 3.35
CA VAL A 99 8.81 2.38 3.24
C VAL A 99 9.68 3.40 2.48
N ARG A 100 11.01 3.34 2.66
CA ARG A 100 11.99 4.16 1.93
C ARG A 100 11.91 3.94 0.42
N ASP A 101 12.00 2.69 -0.04
CA ASP A 101 11.93 2.36 -1.47
C ASP A 101 10.60 2.80 -2.08
N PHE A 102 9.49 2.60 -1.35
CA PHE A 102 8.18 3.09 -1.80
C PHE A 102 8.16 4.61 -1.96
N THR A 103 8.75 5.34 -0.99
CA THR A 103 8.86 6.80 -1.03
C THR A 103 9.68 7.26 -2.22
N GLU A 104 10.86 6.68 -2.42
CA GLU A 104 11.74 7.01 -3.57
C GLU A 104 11.01 6.83 -4.91
N LYS A 105 10.34 5.69 -5.09
CA LYS A 105 9.59 5.40 -6.32
C LYS A 105 8.41 6.34 -6.54
N ALA A 106 7.67 6.67 -5.48
CA ALA A 106 6.54 7.59 -5.56
C ALA A 106 6.99 9.02 -5.94
N PHE A 107 8.12 9.48 -5.41
CA PHE A 107 8.69 10.77 -5.79
C PHE A 107 9.29 10.72 -7.20
N ALA A 108 9.99 9.64 -7.57
CA ALA A 108 10.53 9.45 -8.93
C ALA A 108 9.42 9.46 -9.99
N ALA A 109 8.25 8.86 -9.73
CA ALA A 109 7.09 8.92 -10.61
C ALA A 109 6.54 10.35 -10.81
N ASN A 110 6.92 11.27 -9.92
CA ASN A 110 6.63 12.70 -10.02
C ASN A 110 7.80 13.53 -10.59
N GLY A 111 8.89 12.88 -11.00
CA GLY A 111 10.09 13.55 -11.56
C GLY A 111 11.03 14.10 -10.50
N ILE A 112 10.94 13.64 -9.27
CA ILE A 112 11.76 14.10 -8.14
C ILE A 112 12.67 12.97 -7.68
N THR A 113 13.97 13.20 -7.60
CA THR A 113 14.94 12.24 -7.06
C THR A 113 15.28 12.61 -5.62
N ILE A 114 15.10 11.68 -4.69
CA ILE A 114 15.43 11.91 -3.27
C ILE A 114 16.87 11.47 -3.00
N ARG A 115 17.60 12.34 -2.26
CA ARG A 115 18.89 12.04 -1.64
C ARG A 115 18.71 12.05 -0.12
N TRP A 116 19.11 10.97 0.52
CA TRP A 116 18.96 10.80 1.97
C TRP A 116 20.20 11.28 2.72
N GLU A 117 20.00 11.89 3.87
CA GLU A 117 21.02 12.30 4.82
C GLU A 117 20.59 11.97 6.25
N GLY A 118 21.56 11.62 7.10
CA GLY A 118 21.28 11.19 8.47
C GLY A 118 20.82 9.73 8.56
N THR A 119 20.44 9.33 9.76
CA THR A 119 19.94 7.96 10.06
C THR A 119 18.91 8.00 11.18
N GLY A 120 17.98 7.04 11.19
CA GLY A 120 16.96 6.91 12.24
C GLY A 120 16.07 8.16 12.35
N LEU A 121 15.96 8.72 13.54
CA LEU A 121 15.10 9.90 13.80
C LEU A 121 15.59 11.18 13.14
N GLU A 122 16.90 11.28 12.89
CA GLU A 122 17.51 12.46 12.24
C GLU A 122 17.55 12.35 10.72
N GLU A 123 16.99 11.29 10.17
CA GLU A 123 17.02 11.07 8.73
C GLU A 123 16.10 12.02 7.98
N LYS A 124 16.65 12.58 6.89
CA LYS A 124 15.95 13.51 6.01
C LYS A 124 16.18 13.16 4.54
N GLY A 125 15.14 13.27 3.74
CA GLY A 125 15.21 13.18 2.30
C GLY A 125 15.18 14.56 1.66
N TYR A 126 16.14 14.84 0.80
CA TYR A 126 16.26 16.10 0.07
C TYR A 126 16.07 15.85 -1.43
N ASP A 127 15.51 16.81 -2.11
CA ASP A 127 15.54 16.84 -3.56
C ASP A 127 17.00 16.95 -4.04
N ALA A 128 17.40 15.99 -4.86
CA ALA A 128 18.77 15.92 -5.36
C ALA A 128 19.17 17.12 -6.25
N GLU A 129 18.19 17.76 -6.90
CA GLU A 129 18.42 18.90 -7.81
C GLU A 129 18.39 20.24 -7.06
N THR A 130 17.38 20.46 -6.22
CA THR A 130 17.14 21.76 -5.57
C THR A 130 17.72 21.87 -4.16
N GLY A 131 18.03 20.73 -3.53
CA GLY A 131 18.45 20.66 -2.12
C GLY A 131 17.34 20.94 -1.12
N LYS A 132 16.08 21.09 -1.57
CA LYS A 132 14.94 21.29 -0.67
C LYS A 132 14.66 20.02 0.15
N MET A 133 14.42 20.16 1.45
CA MET A 133 13.96 19.04 2.28
C MET A 133 12.53 18.64 1.86
N LEU A 134 12.34 17.37 1.56
CA LEU A 134 11.07 16.81 1.09
C LEU A 134 10.46 15.79 2.05
N VAL A 135 11.30 15.07 2.79
CA VAL A 135 10.86 14.03 3.72
C VAL A 135 11.64 14.15 5.03
N CYS A 136 10.99 13.93 6.15
CA CYS A 136 11.64 13.79 7.45
C CYS A 136 10.95 12.74 8.31
N VAL A 137 11.68 12.23 9.31
CA VAL A 137 11.12 11.31 10.30
C VAL A 137 10.48 12.10 11.42
N ASN A 138 9.22 11.82 11.73
CA ASN A 138 8.53 12.38 12.88
C ASN A 138 8.64 11.41 14.06
N PRO A 139 9.26 11.81 15.20
CA PRO A 139 9.43 10.94 16.37
C PRO A 139 8.10 10.40 16.96
N GLU A 140 7.01 11.15 16.85
CA GLU A 140 5.70 10.72 17.34
C GLU A 140 5.13 9.54 16.55
N TRP A 141 5.54 9.38 15.29
CA TRP A 141 5.10 8.30 14.40
C TRP A 141 6.11 7.16 14.32
N PHE A 142 7.28 7.36 14.89
CA PHE A 142 8.30 6.32 15.00
C PHE A 142 7.92 5.35 16.12
N ARG A 143 7.57 4.12 15.76
CA ARG A 143 7.17 3.08 16.70
C ARG A 143 8.34 2.13 16.96
N PRO A 144 8.93 2.13 18.15
CA PRO A 144 10.04 1.21 18.48
C PRO A 144 9.66 -0.28 18.43
N THR A 145 8.35 -0.55 18.56
CA THR A 145 7.78 -1.92 18.53
C THR A 145 7.03 -2.21 17.23
N ASP A 146 7.29 -1.46 16.16
CA ASP A 146 6.69 -1.77 14.86
C ASP A 146 7.19 -3.14 14.37
N VAL A 147 6.34 -3.85 13.64
CA VAL A 147 6.74 -5.12 13.02
C VAL A 147 7.74 -4.80 11.91
N ASP A 148 8.99 -5.17 12.12
CA ASP A 148 10.07 -4.90 11.16
C ASP A 148 9.81 -5.60 9.83
N ASN A 149 9.22 -6.78 9.88
CA ASN A 149 9.06 -7.66 8.75
C ASN A 149 7.64 -8.24 8.69
N LEU A 150 6.87 -7.86 7.67
CA LEU A 150 5.56 -8.42 7.40
C LEU A 150 5.57 -9.05 6.00
N TRP A 151 5.58 -10.37 5.96
CA TRP A 151 5.70 -11.16 4.74
C TRP A 151 4.69 -12.30 4.70
N GLY A 152 4.02 -12.48 3.55
CA GLY A 152 3.07 -13.55 3.31
C GLY A 152 3.60 -14.57 2.31
N ASP A 153 3.29 -15.85 2.53
CA ASP A 153 3.57 -16.92 1.56
C ASP A 153 2.32 -17.21 0.73
N PRO A 154 2.26 -16.80 -0.55
CA PRO A 154 1.12 -17.03 -1.43
C PRO A 154 1.16 -18.40 -2.13
N THR A 155 2.10 -19.30 -1.79
CA THR A 155 2.34 -20.54 -2.53
C THR A 155 1.08 -21.36 -2.71
N LYS A 156 0.25 -21.51 -1.68
CA LYS A 156 -1.01 -22.24 -1.79
C LYS A 156 -2.00 -21.58 -2.76
N ALA A 157 -2.17 -20.27 -2.70
CA ALA A 157 -3.06 -19.56 -3.62
C ALA A 157 -2.57 -19.67 -5.08
N LYS A 158 -1.25 -19.61 -5.30
CA LYS A 158 -0.65 -19.81 -6.62
C LYS A 158 -0.85 -21.22 -7.16
N THR A 159 -0.61 -22.23 -6.35
CA THR A 159 -0.62 -23.63 -6.80
C THR A 159 -2.01 -24.23 -6.92
N VAL A 160 -2.91 -23.91 -5.99
CA VAL A 160 -4.25 -24.47 -5.92
C VAL A 160 -5.24 -23.69 -6.79
N LEU A 161 -5.19 -22.36 -6.73
CA LEU A 161 -6.12 -21.51 -7.48
C LEU A 161 -5.56 -21.07 -8.84
N GLY A 162 -4.26 -21.20 -9.08
CA GLY A 162 -3.61 -20.64 -10.26
C GLY A 162 -3.52 -19.11 -10.23
N TRP A 163 -3.67 -18.50 -9.04
CA TRP A 163 -3.62 -17.05 -8.89
C TRP A 163 -2.22 -16.50 -9.13
N ASN A 164 -2.14 -15.39 -9.87
CA ASN A 164 -0.89 -14.66 -10.06
C ASN A 164 -0.86 -13.41 -9.14
N PRO A 165 -0.09 -13.43 -8.03
CA PRO A 165 -0.01 -12.30 -7.10
C PRO A 165 0.71 -11.09 -7.67
N GLN A 166 1.42 -11.23 -8.78
CA GLN A 166 2.22 -10.20 -9.43
C GLN A 166 1.66 -9.85 -10.82
N LYS A 167 0.36 -9.95 -11.00
CA LYS A 167 -0.32 -9.52 -12.23
C LYS A 167 -0.09 -8.03 -12.45
N THR A 168 -0.15 -7.26 -11.35
CA THR A 168 0.34 -5.90 -11.27
C THR A 168 1.63 -5.91 -10.42
N THR A 169 2.73 -5.52 -11.01
CA THR A 169 4.02 -5.46 -10.31
C THR A 169 4.03 -4.36 -9.26
N TYR A 170 4.91 -4.47 -8.27
CA TYR A 170 5.09 -3.43 -7.26
C TYR A 170 5.40 -2.05 -7.88
N ALA A 171 6.25 -1.99 -8.89
CA ALA A 171 6.58 -0.73 -9.56
C ALA A 171 5.36 -0.11 -10.25
N GLU A 172 4.56 -0.92 -10.94
CA GLU A 172 3.31 -0.48 -11.56
C GLU A 172 2.30 0.01 -10.53
N LEU A 173 2.17 -0.67 -9.38
CA LEU A 173 1.31 -0.25 -8.28
C LEU A 173 1.68 1.15 -7.80
N VAL A 174 2.95 1.40 -7.51
CA VAL A 174 3.42 2.72 -7.07
C VAL A 174 3.14 3.78 -8.13
N GLU A 175 3.40 3.47 -9.40
CA GLU A 175 3.17 4.39 -10.50
C GLU A 175 1.68 4.74 -10.69
N ILE A 176 0.79 3.73 -10.62
CA ILE A 176 -0.68 3.92 -10.68
C ILE A 176 -1.14 4.88 -9.58
N MET A 177 -0.71 4.64 -8.34
CA MET A 177 -1.09 5.45 -7.19
C MET A 177 -0.53 6.88 -7.31
N ALA A 178 0.75 7.02 -7.64
CA ALA A 178 1.41 8.32 -7.76
C ALA A 178 0.82 9.19 -8.89
N LYS A 179 0.54 8.60 -10.06
CA LYS A 179 -0.09 9.32 -11.17
C LYS A 179 -1.49 9.80 -10.83
N HIS A 180 -2.30 8.94 -10.20
CA HIS A 180 -3.64 9.31 -9.76
C HIS A 180 -3.59 10.47 -8.76
N ASP A 181 -2.74 10.38 -7.75
CA ASP A 181 -2.67 11.37 -6.68
C ASP A 181 -2.06 12.71 -7.14
N ARG A 182 -1.18 12.67 -8.14
CA ARG A 182 -0.74 13.91 -8.80
C ARG A 182 -1.88 14.61 -9.53
N GLN A 183 -2.80 13.87 -10.15
CA GLN A 183 -3.99 14.49 -10.77
C GLN A 183 -4.89 15.13 -9.73
N LEU A 184 -5.09 14.49 -8.58
CA LEU A 184 -5.83 15.08 -7.46
C LEU A 184 -5.15 16.35 -6.94
N ALA A 185 -3.82 16.34 -6.79
CA ALA A 185 -3.06 17.53 -6.36
C ALA A 185 -3.20 18.70 -7.33
N LYS A 186 -3.20 18.45 -8.65
CA LYS A 186 -3.48 19.49 -9.66
C LYS A 186 -4.88 20.07 -9.53
N GLN A 187 -5.88 19.23 -9.30
CA GLN A 187 -7.26 19.69 -9.08
C GLN A 187 -7.37 20.53 -7.80
N GLU A 188 -6.73 20.06 -6.70
CA GLU A 188 -6.68 20.80 -5.43
C GLU A 188 -6.03 22.18 -5.61
N LYS A 189 -4.91 22.25 -6.34
CA LYS A 189 -4.22 23.50 -6.66
C LYS A 189 -5.11 24.46 -7.46
N ALA A 190 -5.77 23.95 -8.49
CA ALA A 190 -6.67 24.76 -9.31
C ALA A 190 -7.86 25.29 -8.51
N MET A 191 -8.43 24.49 -7.62
CA MET A 191 -9.51 24.92 -6.74
C MET A 191 -9.06 26.01 -5.77
N LYS A 192 -7.86 25.89 -5.17
CA LYS A 192 -7.30 26.91 -4.27
C LYS A 192 -6.97 28.22 -5.00
N ALA A 193 -6.60 28.17 -6.27
CA ALA A 193 -6.33 29.36 -7.07
C ALA A 193 -7.60 30.09 -7.55
N ALA A 194 -8.76 29.43 -7.49
CA ALA A 194 -10.06 30.00 -7.90
C ALA A 194 -10.84 30.63 -6.73
N LEU A 195 -10.35 30.51 -5.50
CA LEU A 195 -10.87 31.11 -4.27
C LEU A 195 -10.12 32.42 -3.92
#